data_36f601b26dc82abd50db27f932551644
#
_entry.id   36f601b26dc82abd50db27f932551644
#
_cell.length_a   1.000
_cell.length_b   1.000
_cell.length_c   1.000
_cell.angle_alpha   90.00
_cell.angle_beta   90.00
_cell.angle_gamma   90.00
#
_symmetry.space_group_name_H-M   'P 1'
#
loop_
_entity.id
_entity.type
_entity.pdbx_description
1 polymer ?
#
loop_
_entity_poly.entity_id
_entity_poly.type
_entity_poly.pdbx_seq_one_letter_code
_entity_poly.pdbx_strand_id
1 'polypeptide(L)'
;MLTCDSQTNDRGRLPDSQEVMSILTRAHAARDASPDHEQKKVALGYLQEAWAGARLEGVDGDCLAQSCLFAAFAELVSTYGEEAAAQYAEGLAGRIRNREFSLELARQ
;
A
#
# COMPACT_ATOMS: atom_id res chain seq x y z
N MET A 1 -0.19 -23.66 11.70
CA MET A 1 -0.16 -23.44 11.48
C MET A 1 -0.16 -22.95 11.25
N LEU A 2 -0.19 -22.84 11.36
CA LEU A 2 -0.22 -22.33 11.07
C LEU A 2 -0.54 -21.99 10.89
N THR A 3 -0.73 -22.08 11.02
CA THR A 3 -1.03 -21.71 10.80
C THR A 3 -1.40 -21.23 10.82
N CYS A 4 -1.50 -21.41 11.13
CA CYS A 4 -1.78 -21.00 11.20
C CYS A 4 -2.22 -20.59 11.39
N ASP A 5 -2.28 -20.60 11.69
CA ASP A 5 -2.61 -20.21 11.80
C ASP A 5 -3.18 -19.82 11.91
N SER A 6 -3.21 -20.00 12.06
CA SER A 6 -3.69 -19.66 12.10
C SER A 6 -4.47 -19.34 12.43
N GLN A 7 -4.71 -19.41 12.88
CA GLN A 7 -5.27 -19.08 13.14
C GLN A 7 -5.82 -18.79 13.79
N THR A 8 -6.01 -18.74 14.36
CA THR A 8 -6.27 -18.33 14.96
C THR A 8 -6.77 -17.70 15.51
N ASN A 9 -7.09 -17.31 16.03
CA ASN A 9 -7.54 -16.55 16.55
C ASN A 9 -7.98 -15.59 16.65
N ASP A 10 -8.63 -15.39 17.11
CA ASP A 10 -9.19 -14.56 16.96
C ASP A 10 -9.46 -13.48 17.65
N ARG A 11 -9.75 -13.28 18.86
CA ARG A 11 -9.85 -12.23 19.64
C ARG A 11 -8.64 -11.61 19.85
N GLY A 12 -8.47 -10.34 19.89
CA GLY A 12 -7.21 -9.69 19.97
C GLY A 12 -6.36 -9.90 18.76
N ARG A 13 -6.85 -10.69 17.90
CA ARG A 13 -6.16 -11.01 16.67
C ARG A 13 -6.40 -9.90 15.66
N LEU A 14 -5.41 -9.65 14.85
CA LEU A 14 -5.58 -8.71 13.76
C LEU A 14 -6.54 -9.28 12.73
N PRO A 15 -7.29 -8.42 12.04
CA PRO A 15 -8.17 -8.93 10.99
C PRO A 15 -7.35 -9.64 9.93
N ASP A 16 -7.90 -10.70 9.35
CA ASP A 16 -7.19 -11.38 8.28
C ASP A 16 -7.32 -10.56 7.00
N SER A 17 -6.62 -11.01 5.96
CA SER A 17 -6.58 -10.28 4.71
C SER A 17 -7.96 -10.07 4.13
N GLN A 18 -8.79 -11.09 4.22
CA GLN A 18 -10.12 -11.00 3.64
C GLN A 18 -10.98 -10.00 4.38
N GLU A 19 -10.86 -9.99 5.68
CA GLU A 19 -11.58 -9.04 6.50
C GLU A 19 -11.18 -7.62 6.19
N VAL A 20 -9.87 -7.40 6.06
CA VAL A 20 -9.36 -6.09 5.73
C VAL A 20 -9.86 -5.66 4.36
N MET A 21 -9.83 -6.55 3.39
CA MET A 21 -10.30 -6.22 2.06
C MET A 21 -11.78 -5.88 2.05
N SER A 22 -12.57 -6.58 2.86
CA SER A 22 -13.99 -6.25 2.95
C SER A 22 -14.21 -4.86 3.50
N ILE A 23 -13.46 -4.51 4.53
CA ILE A 23 -13.57 -3.19 5.13
C ILE A 23 -13.17 -2.13 4.12
N LEU A 24 -12.08 -2.37 3.42
CA LEU A 24 -11.59 -1.40 2.43
C LEU A 24 -12.56 -1.24 1.29
N THR A 25 -13.17 -2.35 0.85
CA THR A 25 -14.13 -2.30 -0.24
C THR A 25 -15.34 -1.48 0.15
N ARG A 26 -15.83 -1.67 1.37
CA ARG A 26 -16.97 -0.91 1.82
C ARG A 26 -16.64 0.57 1.96
N ALA A 27 -15.45 0.85 2.46
CA ALA A 27 -15.03 2.25 2.58
C ALA A 27 -14.89 2.88 1.21
N HIS A 28 -14.38 2.13 0.26
CA HIS A 28 -14.22 2.63 -1.10
C HIS A 28 -15.59 2.94 -1.71
N ALA A 29 -16.53 2.02 -1.54
CA ALA A 29 -17.87 2.25 -2.08
C ALA A 29 -18.52 3.47 -1.46
N ALA A 30 -18.31 3.65 -0.17
CA ALA A 30 -18.88 4.80 0.52
C ALA A 30 -18.28 6.11 0.03
N ARG A 31 -17.10 6.04 -0.56
CA ARG A 31 -16.41 7.22 -1.04
C ARG A 31 -16.43 7.36 -2.55
N ASP A 32 -17.32 6.63 -3.20
CA ASP A 32 -17.39 6.68 -4.65
C ASP A 32 -17.54 8.09 -5.18
N ALA A 33 -18.23 8.93 -4.45
CA ALA A 33 -18.44 10.31 -4.88
C ALA A 33 -17.22 11.19 -4.67
N SER A 34 -16.24 10.69 -3.92
CA SER A 34 -15.07 11.51 -3.61
C SER A 34 -14.16 11.63 -4.83
N PRO A 35 -13.55 12.79 -5.03
CA PRO A 35 -12.56 12.90 -6.09
C PRO A 35 -11.41 11.94 -5.86
N ASP A 36 -10.82 11.50 -6.96
CA ASP A 36 -9.74 10.53 -6.90
C ASP A 36 -8.58 11.04 -6.04
N HIS A 37 -8.24 12.32 -6.16
CA HIS A 37 -7.12 12.86 -5.40
C HIS A 37 -7.41 12.88 -3.90
N GLU A 38 -8.69 12.99 -3.53
CA GLU A 38 -9.06 12.94 -2.13
C GLU A 38 -8.83 11.55 -1.56
N GLN A 39 -9.20 10.54 -2.32
CA GLN A 39 -8.99 9.17 -1.88
C GLN A 39 -7.51 8.87 -1.75
N LYS A 40 -6.72 9.35 -2.68
CA LYS A 40 -5.28 9.14 -2.62
C LYS A 40 -4.67 9.80 -1.41
N LYS A 41 -5.18 10.96 -1.06
CA LYS A 41 -4.71 11.67 0.11
C LYS A 41 -4.99 10.89 1.39
N VAL A 42 -6.20 10.35 1.49
CA VAL A 42 -6.57 9.54 2.65
C VAL A 42 -5.71 8.29 2.71
N ALA A 43 -5.50 7.65 1.57
CA ALA A 43 -4.68 6.44 1.52
C ALA A 43 -3.25 6.74 1.97
N LEU A 44 -2.70 7.86 1.53
CA LEU A 44 -1.36 8.24 1.92
C LEU A 44 -1.27 8.43 3.43
N GLY A 45 -2.31 8.97 4.04
CA GLY A 45 -2.33 9.15 5.48
C GLY A 45 -2.21 7.82 6.20
N TYR A 46 -2.94 6.81 5.74
CA TYR A 46 -2.84 5.49 6.35
C TYR A 46 -1.45 4.90 6.18
N LEU A 47 -0.88 5.08 4.99
CA LEU A 47 0.46 4.56 4.74
C LEU A 47 1.49 5.24 5.61
N GLN A 48 1.35 6.54 5.80
CA GLN A 48 2.29 7.27 6.64
C GLN A 48 2.23 6.80 8.08
N GLU A 49 1.05 6.52 8.57
CA GLU A 49 0.90 6.02 9.93
C GLU A 49 1.51 4.64 10.08
N ALA A 50 1.24 3.77 9.13
CA ALA A 50 1.80 2.42 9.17
C ALA A 50 3.32 2.47 9.06
N TRP A 51 3.82 3.34 8.22
CA TRP A 51 5.25 3.49 8.03
C TRP A 51 5.90 3.94 9.34
N ALA A 52 5.33 4.97 9.95
CA ALA A 52 5.89 5.49 11.19
C ALA A 52 5.88 4.43 12.28
N GLY A 53 4.78 3.69 12.39
CA GLY A 53 4.71 2.63 13.39
C GLY A 53 5.75 1.56 13.18
N ALA A 54 5.93 1.15 11.93
CA ALA A 54 6.91 0.12 11.64
C ALA A 54 8.33 0.61 11.95
N ARG A 55 8.62 1.86 11.62
CA ARG A 55 9.92 2.41 11.90
C ARG A 55 10.20 2.46 13.40
N LEU A 56 9.16 2.79 14.16
CA LEU A 56 9.32 2.81 15.63
C LEU A 56 9.65 1.43 16.17
N GLU A 57 9.17 0.40 15.53
CA GLU A 57 9.45 -0.96 15.94
C GLU A 57 10.78 -1.48 15.41
N GLY A 58 11.50 -0.67 14.69
CA GLY A 58 12.82 -1.05 14.22
C GLY A 58 12.88 -1.65 12.84
N VAL A 59 11.77 -1.60 12.10
CA VAL A 59 11.79 -2.12 10.74
C VAL A 59 12.57 -1.17 9.86
N ASP A 60 13.49 -1.75 9.08
CA ASP A 60 14.33 -0.96 8.20
C ASP A 60 13.51 -0.32 7.09
N GLY A 61 13.82 0.95 6.79
CA GLY A 61 13.08 1.67 5.77
C GLY A 61 13.18 1.03 4.40
N ASP A 62 14.33 0.45 4.08
CA ASP A 62 14.49 -0.22 2.80
C ASP A 62 13.61 -1.46 2.71
N CYS A 63 13.51 -2.22 3.81
CA CYS A 63 12.63 -3.36 3.85
C CYS A 63 11.17 -2.95 3.71
N LEU A 64 10.80 -1.84 4.37
CA LEU A 64 9.44 -1.32 4.22
C LEU A 64 9.16 -0.94 2.79
N ALA A 65 10.11 -0.26 2.15
CA ALA A 65 9.91 0.19 0.78
C ALA A 65 9.70 -1.00 -0.15
N GLN A 66 10.52 -2.03 0.00
CA GLN A 66 10.38 -3.19 -0.87
C GLN A 66 9.08 -3.93 -0.62
N SER A 67 8.68 -4.02 0.63
CA SER A 67 7.41 -4.66 0.97
C SER A 67 6.24 -3.88 0.39
N CYS A 68 6.30 -2.56 0.46
CA CYS A 68 5.25 -1.72 -0.12
C CYS A 68 5.16 -1.90 -1.62
N LEU A 69 6.31 -1.97 -2.29
CA LEU A 69 6.31 -2.17 -3.73
C LEU A 69 5.68 -3.51 -4.09
N PHE A 70 6.06 -4.55 -3.35
CA PHE A 70 5.50 -5.85 -3.63
C PHE A 70 3.99 -5.85 -3.45
N ALA A 71 3.52 -5.30 -2.34
CA ALA A 71 2.09 -5.26 -2.07
C ALA A 71 1.35 -4.45 -3.13
N ALA A 72 1.93 -3.32 -3.50
CA ALA A 72 1.30 -2.44 -4.47
C ALA A 72 1.19 -3.11 -5.84
N PHE A 73 2.26 -3.75 -6.29
CA PHE A 73 2.22 -4.38 -7.59
C PHE A 73 1.36 -5.64 -7.58
N ALA A 74 1.32 -6.35 -6.46
CA ALA A 74 0.40 -7.48 -6.37
C ALA A 74 -1.04 -7.02 -6.56
N GLU A 75 -1.38 -5.88 -5.98
CA GLU A 75 -2.72 -5.34 -6.13
C GLU A 75 -2.98 -4.91 -7.57
N LEU A 76 -2.01 -4.25 -8.19
CA LEU A 76 -2.17 -3.80 -9.56
C LEU A 76 -2.29 -4.96 -10.54
N VAL A 77 -1.48 -6.00 -10.32
CA VAL A 77 -1.58 -7.19 -11.17
C VAL A 77 -2.93 -7.84 -11.01
N SER A 78 -3.40 -7.93 -9.77
CA SER A 78 -4.70 -8.54 -9.50
C SER A 78 -5.83 -7.77 -10.17
N THR A 79 -5.71 -6.45 -10.25
CA THR A 79 -6.77 -5.61 -10.79
C THR A 79 -6.69 -5.47 -12.31
N TYR A 80 -5.49 -5.28 -12.84
CA TYR A 80 -5.32 -4.92 -14.25
C TYR A 80 -4.58 -5.94 -15.08
N GLY A 81 -3.98 -6.96 -14.45
CA GLY A 81 -3.20 -7.95 -15.15
C GLY A 81 -1.73 -7.56 -15.23
N GLU A 82 -0.92 -8.55 -15.59
CA GLU A 82 0.53 -8.39 -15.57
C GLU A 82 1.02 -7.36 -16.58
N GLU A 83 0.45 -7.39 -17.77
CA GLU A 83 0.95 -6.51 -18.82
C GLU A 83 0.70 -5.03 -18.47
N ALA A 84 -0.50 -4.72 -18.01
CA ALA A 84 -0.81 -3.35 -17.66
C ALA A 84 0.02 -2.88 -16.46
N ALA A 85 0.19 -3.77 -15.49
CA ALA A 85 1.01 -3.42 -14.32
C ALA A 85 2.46 -3.18 -14.74
N ALA A 86 2.97 -3.99 -15.66
CA ALA A 86 4.34 -3.81 -16.13
C ALA A 86 4.50 -2.48 -16.86
N GLN A 87 3.54 -2.12 -17.67
CA GLN A 87 3.60 -0.84 -18.37
C GLN A 87 3.57 0.32 -17.40
N TYR A 88 2.75 0.19 -16.36
CA TYR A 88 2.69 1.23 -15.34
C TYR A 88 4.04 1.36 -14.64
N ALA A 89 4.67 0.23 -14.33
CA ALA A 89 5.97 0.25 -13.67
C ALA A 89 7.02 0.91 -14.56
N GLU A 90 6.96 0.66 -15.86
CA GLU A 90 7.90 1.28 -16.78
C GLU A 90 7.74 2.80 -16.77
N GLY A 91 6.50 3.27 -16.70
CA GLY A 91 6.25 4.69 -16.60
C GLY A 91 6.81 5.27 -15.31
N LEU A 92 6.74 4.51 -14.23
CA LEU A 92 7.29 4.98 -12.96
C LEU A 92 8.79 5.18 -13.03
N ALA A 93 9.48 4.33 -13.78
CA ALA A 93 10.91 4.48 -13.93
C ALA A 93 11.27 5.87 -14.49
N GLY A 94 10.51 6.32 -15.49
CA GLY A 94 10.71 7.64 -16.04
C GLY A 94 10.45 8.75 -15.02
N ARG A 95 9.41 8.57 -14.23
CA ARG A 95 9.08 9.57 -13.22
C ARG A 95 10.15 9.66 -12.15
N ILE A 96 10.77 8.52 -11.83
CA ILE A 96 11.88 8.55 -10.89
C ILE A 96 13.04 9.34 -11.45
N ARG A 97 13.35 9.12 -12.71
CA ARG A 97 14.44 9.86 -13.36
C ARG A 97 14.14 11.35 -13.45
N ASN A 98 12.86 11.68 -13.56
CA ASN A 98 12.42 13.08 -13.56
C ASN A 98 12.35 13.68 -12.18
N ARG A 99 12.75 12.93 -11.18
CA ARG A 99 12.82 13.42 -9.79
C ARG A 99 11.47 13.72 -9.17
N GLU A 100 10.43 13.08 -9.66
CA GLU A 100 9.11 13.31 -9.09
C GLU A 100 8.99 12.79 -7.66
N PHE A 101 9.88 11.88 -7.29
CA PHE A 101 9.86 11.30 -5.94
C PHE A 101 11.03 11.77 -5.10
N SER A 102 11.78 12.75 -5.55
CA SER A 102 12.98 13.21 -4.86
C SER A 102 12.63 14.31 -3.87
N LEU A 103 11.99 13.91 -2.79
CA LEU A 103 11.49 14.87 -1.83
C LEU A 103 12.59 15.69 -1.18
N GLU A 104 13.73 15.07 -0.96
CA GLU A 104 14.83 15.80 -0.34
C GLU A 104 15.36 16.88 -1.24
N LEU A 105 15.45 16.57 -2.52
CA LEU A 105 15.89 17.60 -3.46
C LEU A 105 14.88 18.73 -3.54
N ALA A 106 13.61 18.40 -3.42
CA ALA A 106 12.57 19.42 -3.46
C ALA A 106 12.69 20.40 -2.31
N ARG A 107 13.26 19.96 -1.20
CA ARG A 107 13.40 20.80 -0.03
C ARG A 107 14.65 21.67 -0.08
N GLN A 108 15.51 21.39 -1.01
CA GLN A 108 16.73 22.15 -1.15
C GLN A 108 16.56 23.24 -2.18
#